data_10b3c513c404c4af8cf3998aff89bf5f
#
_entry.id   10b3c513c404c4af8cf3998aff89bf5f
#
_cell.length_a   1.000
_cell.length_b   1.000
_cell.length_c   1.000
_cell.angle_alpha   90.00
_cell.angle_beta   90.00
_cell.angle_gamma   90.00
#
_symmetry.space_group_name_H-M   'P 1'
#
loop_
_entity.id
_entity.type
_entity.pdbx_description
1 polymer ?
#
loop_
_entity_poly.entity_id
_entity_poly.type
_entity_poly.pdbx_seq_one_letter_code
_entity_poly.pdbx_strand_id
1 'polypeptide(L)'
;MTWIKRNLGFVIVGVLALGFLGAAGVYDYVSWKRNSVAFARLTEIYNQLRELNNHKPSPGNDKVNNIEAAKQQEAQLRDWIRQARISFQPIAPIPNPTNGIITDPLFADALHRTIDQLQRSATNANVGLPPQYSFSFYAQMGKVRFAPGSLGPLAVQLGEVKATAEVLFAAGVNQLDGIQRSRVSEDDVSGPQQIDYLADIAVTNELAVMTPYTVTFRAFSPEVGQVLTGFASSRHGFIVKSINVQPAGAAAFETPMPGASFGTDFERQRYPPPPPTTPATMPGRGGLQTVLQEQLLRVTMQVEFVKLVPNR
;
A
#
# COMPACT_ATOMS: atom_id res chain seq x y z
N MET A 1 98.18 -32.87 25.45
CA MET A 1 97.40 -32.71 26.68
C MET A 1 98.04 -31.96 27.82
N THR A 2 99.29 -31.62 27.76
CA THR A 2 100.05 -30.94 28.84
C THR A 2 99.72 -29.48 29.01
N TRP A 3 99.25 -28.73 27.95
CA TRP A 3 98.91 -27.32 27.98
C TRP A 3 97.61 -27.05 28.81
N ILE A 4 96.60 -27.91 28.63
CA ILE A 4 95.32 -27.79 29.36
C ILE A 4 95.57 -27.95 30.86
N LYS A 5 96.39 -28.91 31.29
CA LYS A 5 96.68 -29.11 32.70
C LYS A 5 97.47 -27.93 33.32
N ARG A 6 98.25 -27.22 32.55
CA ARG A 6 99.09 -26.06 33.02
C ARG A 6 98.26 -24.78 33.08
N ASN A 7 97.14 -24.67 32.34
CA ASN A 7 96.27 -23.52 32.28
C ASN A 7 94.85 -23.87 32.66
N LEU A 8 94.59 -24.82 33.57
CA LEU A 8 93.32 -25.36 33.97
C LEU A 8 92.33 -24.27 34.44
N GLY A 9 92.82 -23.27 35.18
CA GLY A 9 92.04 -22.15 35.63
C GLY A 9 91.48 -21.30 34.48
N PHE A 10 92.30 -21.08 33.40
CA PHE A 10 91.91 -20.31 32.23
C PHE A 10 90.90 -21.04 31.40
N VAL A 11 91.01 -22.38 31.32
CA VAL A 11 90.04 -23.22 30.61
C VAL A 11 88.65 -23.25 31.33
N ILE A 12 88.70 -23.36 32.68
CA ILE A 12 87.47 -23.32 33.49
C ILE A 12 86.71 -21.98 33.33
N VAL A 13 87.51 -20.87 33.43
CA VAL A 13 86.87 -19.53 33.26
C VAL A 13 86.32 -19.33 31.83
N GLY A 14 87.04 -19.83 30.82
CA GLY A 14 86.57 -19.78 29.43
C GLY A 14 85.32 -20.58 29.18
N VAL A 15 85.19 -21.77 29.78
CA VAL A 15 84.00 -22.61 29.70
C VAL A 15 82.86 -21.94 30.43
N LEU A 16 83.02 -21.35 31.61
CA LEU A 16 82.03 -20.60 32.35
C LEU A 16 81.58 -19.37 31.56
N ALA A 17 82.51 -18.61 30.97
CA ALA A 17 82.17 -17.46 30.15
C ALA A 17 81.34 -17.86 28.92
N LEU A 18 81.67 -18.95 28.24
CA LEU A 18 80.88 -19.50 27.13
C LEU A 18 79.51 -19.96 27.59
N GLY A 19 79.43 -20.57 28.79
CA GLY A 19 78.14 -20.95 29.40
C GLY A 19 77.23 -19.75 29.67
N PHE A 20 77.80 -18.67 30.23
CA PHE A 20 77.09 -17.42 30.46
C PHE A 20 76.61 -16.72 29.17
N LEU A 21 77.51 -16.72 28.13
CA LEU A 21 77.18 -16.20 26.82
C LEU A 21 76.04 -17.01 26.17
N GLY A 22 76.09 -18.33 26.28
CA GLY A 22 75.00 -19.19 25.80
C GLY A 22 73.68 -18.95 26.54
N ALA A 23 73.73 -18.83 27.87
CA ALA A 23 72.57 -18.52 28.69
C ALA A 23 71.93 -17.13 28.38
N ALA A 24 72.83 -16.12 28.18
CA ALA A 24 72.37 -14.78 27.76
C ALA A 24 71.69 -14.82 26.38
N GLY A 25 72.30 -15.52 25.43
CA GLY A 25 71.72 -15.67 24.08
C GLY A 25 70.31 -16.38 24.09
N VAL A 26 70.17 -17.40 24.92
CA VAL A 26 68.85 -18.06 25.10
C VAL A 26 67.83 -17.14 25.76
N TYR A 27 68.28 -16.39 26.77
CA TYR A 27 67.40 -15.41 27.43
C TYR A 27 66.92 -14.31 26.47
N ASP A 28 67.85 -13.75 25.69
CA ASP A 28 67.53 -12.74 24.69
C ASP A 28 66.61 -13.31 23.62
N TYR A 29 66.85 -14.52 23.13
CA TYR A 29 65.98 -15.17 22.16
C TYR A 29 64.53 -15.39 22.72
N VAL A 30 64.42 -15.90 23.94
CA VAL A 30 63.14 -16.13 24.59
C VAL A 30 62.40 -14.79 24.86
N SER A 31 63.17 -13.79 25.33
CA SER A 31 62.61 -12.45 25.57
C SER A 31 62.16 -11.78 24.27
N TRP A 32 62.93 -11.88 23.21
CA TRP A 32 62.60 -11.38 21.88
C TRP A 32 61.32 -12.06 21.33
N LYS A 33 61.25 -13.39 21.48
CA LYS A 33 60.06 -14.17 21.08
C LYS A 33 58.83 -13.77 21.87
N ARG A 34 58.92 -13.59 23.18
CA ARG A 34 57.83 -13.11 24.02
C ARG A 34 57.39 -11.71 23.60
N ASN A 35 58.31 -10.83 23.36
CA ASN A 35 58.05 -9.46 22.96
C ASN A 35 57.40 -9.40 21.57
N SER A 36 57.91 -10.20 20.60
CA SER A 36 57.30 -10.24 19.27
C SER A 36 55.85 -10.75 19.28
N VAL A 37 55.54 -11.75 20.11
CA VAL A 37 54.15 -12.22 20.32
C VAL A 37 53.27 -11.15 20.96
N ALA A 38 53.80 -10.43 21.96
CA ALA A 38 53.05 -9.32 22.59
C ALA A 38 52.79 -8.20 21.60
N PHE A 39 53.79 -7.80 20.80
CA PHE A 39 53.58 -6.80 19.73
C PHE A 39 52.59 -7.25 18.66
N ALA A 40 52.63 -8.51 18.25
CA ALA A 40 51.67 -9.04 17.29
C ALA A 40 50.24 -8.97 17.83
N ARG A 41 50.01 -9.38 19.10
CA ARG A 41 48.70 -9.25 19.76
C ARG A 41 48.23 -7.80 19.90
N LEU A 42 49.16 -6.91 20.26
CA LEU A 42 48.82 -5.48 20.39
C LEU A 42 48.40 -4.90 19.04
N THR A 43 49.16 -5.23 17.97
CA THR A 43 48.79 -4.80 16.61
C THR A 43 47.46 -5.36 16.16
N GLU A 44 47.17 -6.61 16.48
CA GLU A 44 45.89 -7.24 16.18
C GLU A 44 44.75 -6.52 16.89
N ILE A 45 44.87 -6.24 18.20
CA ILE A 45 43.89 -5.52 18.97
C ILE A 45 43.70 -4.08 18.43
N TYR A 46 44.78 -3.40 18.06
CA TYR A 46 44.70 -2.08 17.44
C TYR A 46 43.95 -2.12 16.11
N ASN A 47 44.19 -3.13 15.28
CA ASN A 47 43.49 -3.30 14.01
C ASN A 47 41.98 -3.59 14.24
N GLN A 48 41.66 -4.45 15.19
CA GLN A 48 40.26 -4.73 15.57
C GLN A 48 39.54 -3.46 16.10
N LEU A 49 40.21 -2.69 16.98
CA LEU A 49 39.66 -1.43 17.46
C LEU A 49 39.46 -0.41 16.34
N ARG A 50 40.42 -0.34 15.39
CA ARG A 50 40.32 0.55 14.24
C ARG A 50 39.18 0.13 13.30
N GLU A 51 39.04 -1.17 13.09
CA GLU A 51 37.94 -1.73 12.30
C GLU A 51 36.57 -1.43 12.94
N LEU A 52 36.42 -1.69 14.25
CA LEU A 52 35.23 -1.37 15.01
C LEU A 52 34.90 0.13 15.00
N ASN A 53 35.90 0.99 15.12
CA ASN A 53 35.72 2.44 15.08
C ASN A 53 35.34 2.96 13.69
N ASN A 54 35.81 2.29 12.62
CA ASN A 54 35.49 2.62 11.24
C ASN A 54 34.20 1.94 10.74
N HIS A 55 33.67 0.99 11.49
CA HIS A 55 32.43 0.30 11.16
C HIS A 55 31.26 1.30 11.15
N LYS A 56 30.46 1.28 10.11
CA LYS A 56 29.23 2.09 10.04
C LYS A 56 28.03 1.17 10.25
N PRO A 57 27.18 1.45 11.26
CA PRO A 57 27.19 2.59 12.19
C PRO A 57 28.24 2.45 13.30
N SER A 58 28.98 3.54 13.60
CA SER A 58 29.95 3.60 14.69
C SER A 58 29.22 3.67 16.05
N PRO A 59 29.71 2.97 17.09
CA PRO A 59 29.12 3.06 18.43
C PRO A 59 29.22 4.45 19.08
N GLY A 60 30.05 5.32 18.53
CA GLY A 60 30.26 6.67 19.05
C GLY A 60 31.57 6.78 19.85
N ASN A 61 31.69 7.86 20.61
CA ASN A 61 32.80 8.16 21.50
C ASN A 61 32.29 8.80 22.80
N ASP A 62 33.17 9.20 23.71
CA ASP A 62 32.81 9.82 25.00
C ASP A 62 31.94 11.08 24.87
N LYS A 63 31.95 11.75 23.73
CA LYS A 63 31.15 12.95 23.44
C LYS A 63 29.85 12.66 22.68
N VAL A 64 29.82 11.59 21.90
CA VAL A 64 28.67 11.22 21.07
C VAL A 64 28.37 9.74 21.25
N ASN A 65 27.31 9.45 21.99
CA ASN A 65 26.83 8.09 22.24
C ASN A 65 25.80 7.69 21.17
N ASN A 66 26.26 7.09 20.07
CA ASN A 66 25.38 6.66 19.00
C ASN A 66 24.48 5.48 19.39
N ILE A 67 24.87 4.69 20.38
CA ILE A 67 24.05 3.58 20.91
C ILE A 67 22.82 4.13 21.61
N GLU A 68 22.99 5.16 22.44
CA GLU A 68 21.87 5.80 23.12
C GLU A 68 20.96 6.53 22.15
N ALA A 69 21.52 7.24 21.16
CA ALA A 69 20.78 7.87 20.08
C ALA A 69 19.95 6.84 19.27
N ALA A 70 20.53 5.70 18.95
CA ALA A 70 19.84 4.61 18.24
C ALA A 70 18.69 4.04 19.09
N LYS A 71 18.87 3.83 20.39
CA LYS A 71 17.79 3.39 21.30
C LYS A 71 16.65 4.39 21.36
N GLN A 72 16.98 5.68 21.43
CA GLN A 72 15.97 6.74 21.44
C GLN A 72 15.20 6.77 20.10
N GLN A 73 15.89 6.65 18.97
CA GLN A 73 15.25 6.56 17.64
C GLN A 73 14.37 5.31 17.52
N GLU A 74 14.84 4.17 18.03
CA GLU A 74 14.04 2.94 18.07
C GLU A 74 12.77 3.12 18.90
N ALA A 75 12.87 3.74 20.07
CA ALA A 75 11.70 4.03 20.92
C ALA A 75 10.72 4.96 20.19
N GLN A 76 11.21 6.04 19.57
CA GLN A 76 10.38 6.96 18.78
C GLN A 76 9.71 6.25 17.60
N LEU A 77 10.43 5.38 16.90
CA LEU A 77 9.88 4.61 15.80
C LEU A 77 8.80 3.63 16.26
N ARG A 78 9.01 2.96 17.40
CA ARG A 78 8.01 2.07 18.00
C ARG A 78 6.74 2.81 18.39
N ASP A 79 6.87 4.01 18.96
CA ASP A 79 5.75 4.85 19.32
C ASP A 79 5.01 5.37 18.08
N TRP A 80 5.74 5.76 17.04
CA TRP A 80 5.16 6.15 15.76
C TRP A 80 4.40 4.99 15.11
N ILE A 81 4.99 3.77 15.08
CA ILE A 81 4.32 2.55 14.56
C ILE A 81 3.04 2.28 15.34
N ARG A 82 3.06 2.45 16.67
CA ARG A 82 1.87 2.25 17.51
C ARG A 82 0.78 3.25 17.17
N GLN A 83 1.13 4.52 16.98
CA GLN A 83 0.18 5.56 16.56
C GLN A 83 -0.34 5.31 15.14
N ALA A 84 0.54 4.96 14.20
CA ALA A 84 0.15 4.65 12.83
C ALA A 84 -0.86 3.48 12.77
N ARG A 85 -0.68 2.44 13.60
CA ARG A 85 -1.62 1.30 13.66
C ARG A 85 -3.05 1.71 14.04
N ILE A 86 -3.22 2.78 14.81
CA ILE A 86 -4.55 3.29 15.18
C ILE A 86 -5.29 3.83 13.95
N SER A 87 -4.56 4.32 12.95
CA SER A 87 -5.10 4.83 11.69
C SER A 87 -5.40 3.73 10.64
N PHE A 88 -5.01 2.47 10.92
CA PHE A 88 -5.29 1.33 10.05
C PHE A 88 -6.31 0.38 10.69
N GLN A 89 -7.48 0.89 11.02
CA GLN A 89 -8.54 0.05 11.58
C GLN A 89 -9.05 -0.93 10.51
N PRO A 90 -9.06 -2.24 10.78
CA PRO A 90 -9.61 -3.21 9.85
C PRO A 90 -11.12 -2.98 9.69
N ILE A 91 -11.62 -3.10 8.48
CA ILE A 91 -13.06 -3.13 8.23
C ILE A 91 -13.57 -4.51 8.63
N ALA A 92 -14.63 -4.53 9.43
CA ALA A 92 -15.27 -5.78 9.82
C ALA A 92 -15.90 -6.46 8.58
N PRO A 93 -15.74 -7.78 8.41
CA PRO A 93 -16.42 -8.52 7.36
C PRO A 93 -17.95 -8.44 7.54
N ILE A 94 -18.70 -8.47 6.46
CA ILE A 94 -20.16 -8.49 6.47
C ILE A 94 -20.63 -9.81 5.83
N PRO A 95 -21.31 -10.69 6.59
CA PRO A 95 -21.65 -10.63 8.02
C PRO A 95 -20.44 -10.86 8.93
N ASN A 96 -20.54 -10.37 10.18
CA ASN A 96 -19.55 -10.62 11.22
C ASN A 96 -20.22 -11.39 12.38
N PRO A 97 -20.37 -12.71 12.25
CA PRO A 97 -20.99 -13.52 13.28
C PRO A 97 -20.05 -13.70 14.49
N THR A 98 -20.61 -13.71 15.70
CA THR A 98 -19.85 -13.85 16.96
C THR A 98 -19.05 -15.16 17.03
N ASN A 99 -19.53 -16.22 16.37
CA ASN A 99 -18.85 -17.53 16.30
C ASN A 99 -17.79 -17.62 15.19
N GLY A 100 -17.62 -16.57 14.39
CA GLY A 100 -16.67 -16.52 13.27
C GLY A 100 -17.04 -17.41 12.07
N ILE A 101 -18.13 -18.14 12.10
CA ILE A 101 -18.56 -19.06 11.03
C ILE A 101 -19.58 -18.35 10.14
N ILE A 102 -19.23 -18.12 8.89
CA ILE A 102 -20.12 -17.57 7.88
C ILE A 102 -20.74 -18.71 7.09
N THR A 103 -22.06 -18.81 7.10
CA THR A 103 -22.84 -19.79 6.32
C THR A 103 -23.41 -19.15 5.06
N ASP A 104 -23.69 -19.96 4.03
CA ASP A 104 -24.28 -19.48 2.77
C ASP A 104 -25.54 -18.61 2.98
N PRO A 105 -26.58 -19.07 3.75
CA PRO A 105 -27.77 -18.26 3.93
C PRO A 105 -27.51 -16.97 4.72
N LEU A 106 -26.57 -17.01 5.68
CA LEU A 106 -26.21 -15.81 6.45
C LEU A 106 -25.54 -14.76 5.57
N PHE A 107 -24.65 -15.20 4.68
CA PHE A 107 -23.99 -14.30 3.74
C PHE A 107 -24.96 -13.75 2.70
N ALA A 108 -25.83 -14.58 2.11
CA ALA A 108 -26.84 -14.16 1.14
C ALA A 108 -27.77 -13.07 1.73
N ASP A 109 -28.30 -13.28 2.93
CA ASP A 109 -29.14 -12.31 3.62
C ASP A 109 -28.39 -11.01 3.93
N ALA A 110 -27.16 -11.12 4.44
CA ALA A 110 -26.32 -9.94 4.71
C ALA A 110 -25.98 -9.16 3.44
N LEU A 111 -25.71 -9.86 2.33
CA LEU A 111 -25.44 -9.26 1.01
C LEU A 111 -26.67 -8.45 0.54
N HIS A 112 -27.85 -9.06 0.51
CA HIS A 112 -29.07 -8.37 0.10
C HIS A 112 -29.35 -7.14 0.95
N ARG A 113 -29.30 -7.27 2.27
CA ARG A 113 -29.50 -6.14 3.19
C ARG A 113 -28.49 -5.02 2.99
N THR A 114 -27.22 -5.37 2.77
CA THR A 114 -26.17 -4.37 2.57
C THR A 114 -26.36 -3.61 1.27
N ILE A 115 -26.70 -4.31 0.17
CA ILE A 115 -26.96 -3.67 -1.12
C ILE A 115 -28.20 -2.77 -1.05
N ASP A 116 -29.28 -3.23 -0.45
CA ASP A 116 -30.48 -2.40 -0.22
C ASP A 116 -30.15 -1.16 0.63
N GLN A 117 -29.35 -1.32 1.66
CA GLN A 117 -28.90 -0.20 2.49
C GLN A 117 -28.09 0.81 1.67
N LEU A 118 -27.14 0.35 0.86
CA LEU A 118 -26.31 1.20 0.02
C LEU A 118 -27.14 1.95 -1.03
N GLN A 119 -28.11 1.29 -1.66
CA GLN A 119 -29.02 1.93 -2.62
C GLN A 119 -29.87 3.03 -1.97
N ARG A 120 -30.39 2.78 -0.76
CA ARG A 120 -31.11 3.79 0.02
C ARG A 120 -30.21 4.94 0.45
N SER A 121 -28.96 4.64 0.87
CA SER A 121 -28.00 5.66 1.27
C SER A 121 -27.60 6.55 0.08
N ALA A 122 -27.42 5.97 -1.12
CA ALA A 122 -27.17 6.73 -2.33
C ALA A 122 -28.36 7.67 -2.67
N THR A 123 -29.60 7.16 -2.59
CA THR A 123 -30.80 7.96 -2.80
C THR A 123 -30.90 9.13 -1.80
N ASN A 124 -30.60 8.87 -0.53
CA ASN A 124 -30.61 9.90 0.51
C ASN A 124 -29.52 10.96 0.31
N ALA A 125 -28.40 10.57 -0.25
CA ALA A 125 -27.28 11.45 -0.61
C ALA A 125 -27.45 12.13 -1.98
N ASN A 126 -28.56 11.87 -2.70
CA ASN A 126 -28.80 12.31 -4.09
C ASN A 126 -27.74 11.85 -5.08
N VAL A 127 -27.15 10.69 -4.85
CA VAL A 127 -26.14 10.08 -5.75
C VAL A 127 -26.83 9.18 -6.76
N GLY A 128 -26.66 9.45 -8.05
CA GLY A 128 -27.15 8.60 -9.13
C GLY A 128 -26.43 7.26 -9.15
N LEU A 129 -27.18 6.16 -9.31
CA LEU A 129 -26.63 4.81 -9.49
C LEU A 129 -27.07 4.25 -10.85
N PRO A 130 -26.30 3.33 -11.45
CA PRO A 130 -26.75 2.54 -12.58
C PRO A 130 -28.02 1.74 -12.23
N PRO A 131 -28.88 1.41 -13.18
CA PRO A 131 -30.07 0.58 -12.93
C PRO A 131 -29.69 -0.76 -12.32
N GLN A 132 -30.38 -1.19 -11.26
CA GLN A 132 -30.16 -2.47 -10.56
C GLN A 132 -28.71 -2.70 -10.13
N TYR A 133 -28.01 -1.65 -9.72
CA TYR A 133 -26.60 -1.71 -9.36
C TYR A 133 -26.37 -2.51 -8.08
N SER A 134 -25.56 -3.56 -8.20
CA SER A 134 -25.25 -4.51 -7.12
C SER A 134 -23.84 -4.34 -6.55
N PHE A 135 -23.19 -3.19 -6.75
CA PHE A 135 -21.86 -2.86 -6.20
C PHE A 135 -20.82 -3.97 -6.43
N SER A 136 -20.77 -4.51 -7.67
CA SER A 136 -19.89 -5.61 -8.11
C SER A 136 -20.18 -6.98 -7.50
N PHE A 137 -21.36 -7.17 -6.92
CA PHE A 137 -21.82 -8.46 -6.40
C PHE A 137 -22.98 -9.06 -7.23
N TYR A 138 -23.11 -8.65 -8.49
CA TYR A 138 -24.20 -9.15 -9.33
C TYR A 138 -24.20 -10.69 -9.45
N ALA A 139 -23.03 -11.32 -9.59
CA ALA A 139 -22.93 -12.76 -9.69
C ALA A 139 -23.36 -13.50 -8.42
N GLN A 140 -23.29 -12.85 -7.25
CA GLN A 140 -23.67 -13.41 -5.95
C GLN A 140 -25.14 -13.19 -5.60
N MET A 141 -25.77 -12.14 -6.15
CA MET A 141 -27.15 -11.75 -5.78
C MET A 141 -28.21 -12.83 -6.04
N GLY A 142 -28.00 -13.65 -7.08
CA GLY A 142 -28.95 -14.72 -7.42
C GLY A 142 -28.63 -16.09 -6.81
N LYS A 143 -27.57 -16.18 -5.98
CA LYS A 143 -27.07 -17.46 -5.47
C LYS A 143 -27.52 -17.71 -4.03
N VAL A 144 -27.86 -18.99 -3.77
CA VAL A 144 -28.16 -19.51 -2.42
C VAL A 144 -26.97 -20.29 -1.85
N ARG A 145 -26.09 -20.79 -2.72
CA ARG A 145 -24.85 -21.50 -2.36
C ARG A 145 -23.69 -20.85 -3.09
N PHE A 146 -22.58 -20.72 -2.38
CA PHE A 146 -21.37 -20.07 -2.88
C PHE A 146 -20.23 -21.10 -3.02
N ALA A 147 -19.24 -20.76 -3.83
CA ALA A 147 -18.08 -21.62 -4.04
C ALA A 147 -17.37 -21.92 -2.70
N PRO A 148 -16.86 -23.14 -2.47
CA PRO A 148 -16.18 -23.49 -1.24
C PRO A 148 -15.02 -22.55 -0.92
N GLY A 149 -14.94 -22.07 0.32
CA GLY A 149 -13.88 -21.18 0.78
C GLY A 149 -14.02 -19.71 0.37
N SER A 150 -15.04 -19.33 -0.42
CA SER A 150 -15.23 -17.96 -0.91
C SER A 150 -15.94 -17.02 0.08
N LEU A 151 -16.71 -17.56 1.02
CA LEU A 151 -17.54 -16.77 1.94
C LEU A 151 -16.75 -15.76 2.78
N GLY A 152 -15.60 -16.15 3.31
CA GLY A 152 -14.73 -15.26 4.09
C GLY A 152 -14.21 -14.07 3.26
N PRO A 153 -13.52 -14.33 2.15
CA PRO A 153 -13.08 -13.27 1.24
C PRO A 153 -14.20 -12.37 0.73
N LEU A 154 -15.37 -12.94 0.35
CA LEU A 154 -16.52 -12.16 -0.11
C LEU A 154 -17.09 -11.27 1.00
N ALA A 155 -17.19 -11.77 2.25
CA ALA A 155 -17.67 -10.99 3.39
C ALA A 155 -16.74 -9.80 3.70
N VAL A 156 -15.43 -10.00 3.57
CA VAL A 156 -14.44 -8.94 3.74
C VAL A 156 -14.61 -7.88 2.64
N GLN A 157 -14.68 -8.31 1.38
CA GLN A 157 -14.87 -7.37 0.26
C GLN A 157 -16.20 -6.61 0.33
N LEU A 158 -17.26 -7.24 0.82
CA LEU A 158 -18.54 -6.56 1.01
C LEU A 158 -18.42 -5.41 2.01
N GLY A 159 -17.67 -5.62 3.10
CA GLY A 159 -17.36 -4.54 4.05
C GLY A 159 -16.53 -3.41 3.42
N GLU A 160 -15.53 -3.75 2.62
CA GLU A 160 -14.65 -2.78 1.97
C GLU A 160 -15.37 -1.95 0.91
N VAL A 161 -16.20 -2.59 0.08
CA VAL A 161 -17.04 -1.91 -0.91
C VAL A 161 -18.04 -1.00 -0.22
N LYS A 162 -18.66 -1.45 0.89
CA LYS A 162 -19.54 -0.61 1.70
C LYS A 162 -18.83 0.65 2.20
N ALA A 163 -17.65 0.49 2.81
CA ALA A 163 -16.88 1.62 3.33
C ALA A 163 -16.46 2.60 2.20
N THR A 164 -16.07 2.07 1.03
CA THR A 164 -15.74 2.88 -0.15
C THR A 164 -16.96 3.68 -0.64
N ALA A 165 -18.11 3.03 -0.75
CA ALA A 165 -19.35 3.69 -1.19
C ALA A 165 -19.80 4.76 -0.19
N GLU A 166 -19.69 4.52 1.11
CA GLU A 166 -20.03 5.49 2.16
C GLU A 166 -19.17 6.77 2.07
N VAL A 167 -17.87 6.65 1.74
CA VAL A 167 -17.01 7.83 1.51
C VAL A 167 -17.51 8.65 0.31
N LEU A 168 -17.89 7.99 -0.80
CA LEU A 168 -18.42 8.67 -1.98
C LEU A 168 -19.76 9.36 -1.72
N PHE A 169 -20.65 8.70 -0.98
CA PHE A 169 -21.95 9.25 -0.63
C PHE A 169 -21.82 10.43 0.34
N ALA A 170 -20.91 10.35 1.31
CA ALA A 170 -20.61 11.45 2.21
C ALA A 170 -20.00 12.66 1.49
N ALA A 171 -19.24 12.44 0.43
CA ALA A 171 -18.70 13.51 -0.41
C ALA A 171 -19.73 14.11 -1.37
N GLY A 172 -20.92 13.51 -1.52
CA GLY A 172 -21.99 14.03 -2.35
C GLY A 172 -21.69 13.98 -3.85
N VAL A 173 -21.02 12.92 -4.34
CA VAL A 173 -20.77 12.77 -5.78
C VAL A 173 -22.09 12.75 -6.57
N ASN A 174 -22.09 13.27 -7.79
CA ASN A 174 -23.35 13.34 -8.58
C ASN A 174 -23.82 11.96 -9.03
N GLN A 175 -22.89 11.09 -9.43
CA GLN A 175 -23.20 9.76 -9.91
C GLN A 175 -22.05 8.81 -9.63
N LEU A 176 -22.35 7.61 -9.17
CA LEU A 176 -21.42 6.49 -9.10
C LEU A 176 -21.62 5.60 -10.33
N ASP A 177 -20.65 5.57 -11.25
CA ASP A 177 -20.71 4.75 -12.46
C ASP A 177 -20.39 3.28 -12.15
N GLY A 178 -19.45 3.01 -11.22
CA GLY A 178 -19.09 1.65 -10.84
C GLY A 178 -17.96 1.56 -9.82
N ILE A 179 -17.94 0.45 -9.11
CA ILE A 179 -16.83 0.00 -8.27
C ILE A 179 -16.41 -1.35 -8.84
N GLN A 180 -15.12 -1.52 -9.12
CA GLN A 180 -14.53 -2.78 -9.56
C GLN A 180 -13.70 -3.36 -8.43
N ARG A 181 -13.77 -4.67 -8.21
CA ARG A 181 -13.04 -5.40 -7.19
C ARG A 181 -12.22 -6.55 -7.78
N SER A 182 -11.22 -7.03 -7.06
CA SER A 182 -10.51 -8.26 -7.44
C SER A 182 -11.41 -9.48 -7.27
N ARG A 183 -11.21 -10.49 -8.12
CA ARG A 183 -11.93 -11.76 -8.05
C ARG A 183 -11.44 -12.57 -6.86
N VAL A 184 -12.35 -13.08 -6.04
CA VAL A 184 -12.05 -13.89 -4.85
C VAL A 184 -12.86 -15.18 -4.80
N SER A 185 -13.76 -15.39 -5.76
CA SER A 185 -14.63 -16.56 -5.85
C SER A 185 -14.65 -17.10 -7.29
N GLU A 186 -14.78 -18.41 -7.44
CA GLU A 186 -15.06 -19.01 -8.74
C GLU A 186 -16.38 -18.49 -9.33
N ASP A 187 -17.30 -18.08 -8.48
CA ASP A 187 -18.57 -17.47 -8.86
C ASP A 187 -18.39 -16.16 -9.64
N ASP A 188 -17.29 -15.43 -9.40
CA ASP A 188 -16.96 -14.18 -10.09
C ASP A 188 -16.62 -14.38 -11.58
N VAL A 189 -16.32 -15.61 -11.98
CA VAL A 189 -15.99 -15.96 -13.38
C VAL A 189 -17.25 -16.29 -14.19
N SER A 190 -18.32 -16.71 -13.53
CA SER A 190 -19.52 -17.26 -14.14
C SER A 190 -20.57 -16.21 -14.53
N GLY A 191 -20.35 -14.93 -14.19
CA GLY A 191 -21.34 -13.86 -14.38
C GLY A 191 -21.21 -13.13 -15.72
N PRO A 192 -22.29 -12.58 -16.25
CA PRO A 192 -22.30 -11.84 -17.53
C PRO A 192 -21.58 -10.49 -17.46
N GLN A 193 -21.35 -9.93 -16.27
CA GLN A 193 -20.73 -8.62 -16.08
C GLN A 193 -19.24 -8.74 -15.73
N GLN A 194 -18.41 -8.97 -16.73
CA GLN A 194 -16.94 -8.94 -16.60
C GLN A 194 -16.40 -7.55 -16.23
N ILE A 195 -17.23 -6.50 -16.38
CA ILE A 195 -16.87 -5.10 -16.17
C ILE A 195 -16.68 -4.78 -14.66
N ASP A 196 -17.26 -5.59 -13.79
CA ASP A 196 -17.22 -5.37 -12.32
C ASP A 196 -15.92 -5.84 -11.66
N TYR A 197 -15.04 -6.47 -12.44
CA TYR A 197 -13.84 -7.12 -11.89
C TYR A 197 -12.55 -6.57 -12.45
N LEU A 198 -11.56 -6.45 -11.57
CA LEU A 198 -10.18 -6.13 -11.93
C LEU A 198 -9.42 -7.40 -12.32
N ALA A 199 -8.43 -7.23 -13.21
CA ALA A 199 -7.42 -8.24 -13.46
C ALA A 199 -6.42 -8.34 -12.30
N ASP A 200 -6.23 -7.24 -11.57
CA ASP A 200 -5.30 -7.14 -10.45
C ASP A 200 -5.78 -7.96 -9.25
N ILE A 201 -4.85 -8.67 -8.63
CA ILE A 201 -5.09 -9.52 -7.46
C ILE A 201 -4.55 -8.80 -6.22
N ALA A 202 -5.12 -9.12 -5.05
CA ALA A 202 -4.58 -8.64 -3.78
C ALA A 202 -3.11 -9.07 -3.61
N VAL A 203 -2.25 -8.13 -3.27
CA VAL A 203 -0.83 -8.35 -3.03
C VAL A 203 -0.58 -8.46 -1.54
N THR A 204 0.08 -9.54 -1.11
CA THR A 204 0.45 -9.75 0.29
C THR A 204 1.95 -9.60 0.44
N ASN A 205 2.40 -8.77 1.38
CA ASN A 205 3.78 -8.67 1.81
C ASN A 205 3.89 -9.00 3.31
N GLU A 206 5.10 -8.91 3.87
CA GLU A 206 5.35 -9.23 5.28
C GLU A 206 4.58 -8.34 6.27
N LEU A 207 4.18 -7.15 5.86
CA LEU A 207 3.57 -6.13 6.73
C LEU A 207 2.07 -5.99 6.52
N ALA A 208 1.60 -6.17 5.28
CA ALA A 208 0.22 -5.85 4.92
C ALA A 208 -0.30 -6.67 3.73
N VAL A 209 -1.61 -6.78 3.66
CA VAL A 209 -2.36 -7.23 2.48
C VAL A 209 -2.97 -6.00 1.83
N MET A 210 -2.69 -5.78 0.56
CA MET A 210 -3.20 -4.68 -0.24
C MET A 210 -4.25 -5.20 -1.23
N THR A 211 -5.49 -4.76 -1.08
CA THR A 211 -6.59 -5.15 -1.96
C THR A 211 -6.92 -4.00 -2.91
N PRO A 212 -6.77 -4.16 -4.24
CA PRO A 212 -7.05 -3.10 -5.21
C PRO A 212 -8.54 -2.98 -5.50
N TYR A 213 -8.98 -1.74 -5.69
CA TYR A 213 -10.31 -1.34 -6.18
C TYR A 213 -10.17 -0.26 -7.23
N THR A 214 -11.04 -0.27 -8.23
CA THR A 214 -11.20 0.88 -9.13
C THR A 214 -12.60 1.44 -8.98
N VAL A 215 -12.67 2.74 -8.72
CA VAL A 215 -13.93 3.46 -8.53
C VAL A 215 -14.08 4.46 -9.65
N THR A 216 -15.22 4.42 -10.35
CA THR A 216 -15.56 5.38 -11.40
C THR A 216 -16.83 6.14 -10.99
N PHE A 217 -16.73 7.46 -10.94
CA PHE A 217 -17.84 8.32 -10.53
C PHE A 217 -17.81 9.64 -11.30
N ARG A 218 -18.93 10.37 -11.22
CA ARG A 218 -19.06 11.71 -11.80
C ARG A 218 -19.30 12.71 -10.69
N ALA A 219 -18.54 13.81 -10.73
CA ALA A 219 -18.61 14.85 -9.72
C ALA A 219 -18.06 16.17 -10.28
N PHE A 220 -18.37 17.27 -9.64
CA PHE A 220 -17.66 18.52 -9.87
C PHE A 220 -16.36 18.59 -9.07
N SER A 221 -15.53 19.57 -9.33
CA SER A 221 -14.20 19.68 -8.70
C SER A 221 -14.24 19.72 -7.16
N PRO A 222 -15.18 20.41 -6.51
CA PRO A 222 -15.27 20.43 -5.05
C PRO A 222 -15.53 19.05 -4.44
N GLU A 223 -16.45 18.26 -5.03
CA GLU A 223 -16.79 16.93 -4.53
C GLU A 223 -15.61 15.95 -4.72
N VAL A 224 -14.82 16.09 -5.81
CA VAL A 224 -13.59 15.32 -5.99
C VAL A 224 -12.62 15.60 -4.83
N GLY A 225 -12.45 16.86 -4.44
CA GLY A 225 -11.67 17.26 -3.27
C GLY A 225 -12.20 16.65 -1.97
N GLN A 226 -13.52 16.59 -1.80
CA GLN A 226 -14.18 15.98 -0.63
C GLN A 226 -13.95 14.44 -0.62
N VAL A 227 -14.01 13.76 -1.77
CA VAL A 227 -13.70 12.33 -1.89
C VAL A 227 -12.28 12.05 -1.44
N LEU A 228 -11.30 12.81 -1.94
CA LEU A 228 -9.91 12.65 -1.55
C LEU A 228 -9.68 12.90 -0.06
N THR A 229 -10.32 13.94 0.48
CA THR A 229 -10.30 14.23 1.91
C THR A 229 -10.95 13.09 2.72
N GLY A 230 -12.07 12.55 2.24
CA GLY A 230 -12.76 11.42 2.86
C GLY A 230 -11.89 10.17 2.94
N PHE A 231 -11.20 9.80 1.87
CA PHE A 231 -10.24 8.68 1.89
C PHE A 231 -9.04 8.97 2.80
N ALA A 232 -8.46 10.17 2.73
CA ALA A 232 -7.29 10.55 3.53
C ALA A 232 -7.59 10.65 5.04
N SER A 233 -8.79 11.08 5.42
CA SER A 233 -9.24 11.19 6.82
C SER A 233 -9.88 9.92 7.38
N SER A 234 -10.06 8.91 6.53
CA SER A 234 -10.63 7.62 6.95
C SER A 234 -9.72 6.95 7.98
N ARG A 235 -10.32 6.30 8.98
CA ARG A 235 -9.60 5.45 9.93
C ARG A 235 -9.17 4.11 9.32
N HIS A 236 -9.64 3.82 8.13
CA HIS A 236 -9.28 2.63 7.38
C HIS A 236 -8.11 2.96 6.46
N GLY A 237 -7.24 1.98 6.22
CA GLY A 237 -6.03 2.18 5.43
C GLY A 237 -6.31 2.28 3.92
N PHE A 238 -6.96 3.35 3.47
CA PHE A 238 -7.13 3.62 2.05
C PHE A 238 -5.92 4.35 1.48
N ILE A 239 -5.42 3.90 0.34
CA ILE A 239 -4.36 4.56 -0.43
C ILE A 239 -4.87 4.82 -1.84
N VAL A 240 -4.92 6.07 -2.25
CA VAL A 240 -5.23 6.44 -3.63
C VAL A 240 -3.95 6.34 -4.46
N LYS A 241 -3.91 5.40 -5.41
CA LYS A 241 -2.74 5.15 -6.28
C LYS A 241 -2.70 6.05 -7.49
N SER A 242 -3.84 6.18 -8.15
CA SER A 242 -3.96 6.97 -9.37
C SER A 242 -5.34 7.57 -9.49
N ILE A 243 -5.40 8.72 -10.13
CA ILE A 243 -6.63 9.44 -10.44
C ILE A 243 -6.56 9.85 -11.91
N ASN A 244 -7.56 9.44 -12.68
CA ASN A 244 -7.76 9.88 -14.05
C ASN A 244 -9.04 10.71 -14.09
N VAL A 245 -8.93 11.95 -14.52
CA VAL A 245 -10.03 12.90 -14.60
C VAL A 245 -10.26 13.28 -16.05
N GLN A 246 -11.47 13.10 -16.51
CA GLN A 246 -11.89 13.44 -17.87
C GLN A 246 -13.17 14.28 -17.80
N PRO A 247 -13.42 15.21 -18.72
CA PRO A 247 -14.73 15.84 -18.83
C PRO A 247 -15.78 14.72 -19.00
N ALA A 248 -16.82 14.72 -18.18
CA ALA A 248 -17.98 13.89 -18.46
C ALA A 248 -18.60 14.53 -19.70
N GLY A 249 -18.25 14.04 -20.89
CA GLY A 249 -18.88 14.49 -22.13
C GLY A 249 -20.38 14.48 -21.93
N ALA A 250 -21.10 15.42 -22.54
CA ALA A 250 -22.56 15.43 -22.51
C ALA A 250 -23.02 14.00 -22.73
N ALA A 251 -23.57 13.39 -21.70
CA ALA A 251 -23.96 11.99 -21.74
C ALA A 251 -24.82 11.84 -23.00
N ALA A 252 -24.30 11.12 -23.98
CA ALA A 252 -25.21 10.42 -24.84
C ALA A 252 -26.03 9.57 -23.87
N PHE A 253 -27.21 10.06 -23.51
CA PHE A 253 -28.30 9.24 -23.05
C PHE A 253 -28.60 8.35 -24.28
N GLU A 254 -27.79 7.32 -24.50
CA GLU A 254 -28.22 6.17 -25.24
C GLU A 254 -29.24 5.46 -24.38
N THR A 255 -30.42 6.06 -24.29
CA THR A 255 -31.64 5.29 -24.15
C THR A 255 -31.68 4.40 -25.40
N PRO A 256 -31.62 3.05 -25.27
CA PRO A 256 -32.01 2.21 -26.35
C PRO A 256 -33.50 2.52 -26.59
N MET A 257 -33.81 3.32 -27.60
CA MET A 257 -35.18 3.39 -28.10
C MET A 257 -35.50 2.03 -28.73
N PRO A 258 -36.41 1.24 -28.16
CA PRO A 258 -36.97 0.12 -28.89
C PRO A 258 -37.94 0.72 -29.91
N GLY A 259 -37.57 0.73 -31.17
CA GLY A 259 -38.45 1.05 -32.25
C GLY A 259 -38.08 2.22 -33.13
N ALA A 260 -36.87 2.19 -33.74
CA ALA A 260 -36.60 2.88 -34.98
C ALA A 260 -36.99 1.92 -36.13
N SER A 261 -38.24 1.90 -36.50
CA SER A 261 -38.70 1.29 -37.74
C SER A 261 -38.06 1.95 -38.94
N PHE A 262 -37.64 1.10 -39.86
CA PHE A 262 -37.21 1.38 -41.21
C PHE A 262 -38.03 2.51 -41.88
N GLY A 263 -37.47 3.71 -41.95
CA GLY A 263 -37.87 4.75 -42.87
C GLY A 263 -36.92 4.73 -44.04
N THR A 264 -37.49 4.43 -45.19
CA THR A 264 -36.82 4.33 -46.49
C THR A 264 -36.19 5.65 -46.86
N ASP A 265 -34.95 5.56 -47.41
CA ASP A 265 -34.08 6.67 -47.87
C ASP A 265 -34.65 7.60 -48.95
N PHE A 266 -35.92 7.53 -49.26
CA PHE A 266 -36.54 8.29 -50.36
C PHE A 266 -37.05 9.70 -49.97
N GLU A 267 -37.15 10.04 -48.69
CA GLU A 267 -37.66 11.36 -48.25
C GLU A 267 -36.63 12.42 -47.94
N ARG A 268 -35.32 12.06 -47.91
CA ARG A 268 -34.25 13.04 -47.64
C ARG A 268 -33.86 13.97 -48.76
N GLN A 269 -34.41 13.75 -49.95
CA GLN A 269 -34.02 14.55 -51.13
C GLN A 269 -34.90 15.77 -51.42
N ARG A 270 -35.93 16.05 -50.61
CA ARG A 270 -36.87 17.15 -50.94
C ARG A 270 -36.72 18.45 -50.14
N TYR A 271 -35.97 18.47 -49.08
CA TYR A 271 -35.73 19.71 -48.33
C TYR A 271 -34.27 19.80 -47.88
N PRO A 272 -33.52 20.81 -48.32
CA PRO A 272 -32.19 21.07 -47.77
C PRO A 272 -32.39 21.45 -46.28
N PRO A 273 -31.50 20.94 -45.37
CA PRO A 273 -31.54 21.34 -43.98
C PRO A 273 -31.37 22.86 -43.85
N PRO A 274 -32.11 23.49 -42.97
CA PRO A 274 -31.90 24.93 -42.70
C PRO A 274 -30.49 25.17 -42.29
N PRO A 275 -29.87 26.29 -42.68
CA PRO A 275 -28.50 26.65 -42.30
C PRO A 275 -28.45 26.70 -40.75
N PRO A 276 -27.29 26.28 -40.16
CA PRO A 276 -27.15 26.39 -38.70
C PRO A 276 -27.33 27.84 -38.28
N THR A 277 -28.39 28.10 -37.53
CA THR A 277 -28.60 29.36 -36.85
C THR A 277 -27.53 29.50 -35.79
N THR A 278 -26.49 30.23 -36.05
CA THR A 278 -25.61 30.77 -35.02
C THR A 278 -26.47 31.52 -34.03
N PRO A 279 -26.44 31.22 -32.73
CA PRO A 279 -27.16 32.01 -31.74
C PRO A 279 -26.61 33.45 -31.82
N ALA A 280 -27.52 34.39 -32.12
CA ALA A 280 -27.19 35.80 -32.12
C ALA A 280 -26.66 36.18 -30.75
N THR A 281 -25.39 36.57 -30.73
CA THR A 281 -24.74 37.18 -29.57
C THR A 281 -25.45 38.54 -29.32
N MET A 282 -26.38 38.60 -28.41
CA MET A 282 -26.86 39.90 -27.88
C MET A 282 -25.68 40.57 -27.19
N PRO A 283 -25.42 41.88 -27.48
CA PRO A 283 -24.41 42.63 -26.74
C PRO A 283 -24.93 42.80 -25.30
N GLY A 284 -24.36 42.02 -24.40
CA GLY A 284 -24.65 42.06 -22.97
C GLY A 284 -24.09 43.36 -22.38
N ARG A 285 -24.95 44.11 -21.67
CA ARG A 285 -24.57 45.15 -20.74
C ARG A 285 -23.48 44.61 -19.81
N GLY A 286 -22.38 45.38 -19.66
CA GLY A 286 -21.22 45.02 -18.86
C GLY A 286 -21.56 44.70 -17.41
N GLY A 287 -21.69 43.43 -17.12
CA GLY A 287 -21.63 42.81 -15.82
C GLY A 287 -20.54 41.76 -15.88
N LEU A 288 -19.77 41.61 -14.83
CA LEU A 288 -18.81 40.52 -14.67
C LEU A 288 -19.53 39.18 -14.96
N GLN A 289 -19.37 38.68 -16.17
CA GLN A 289 -19.76 37.30 -16.47
C GLN A 289 -18.75 36.40 -15.78
N THR A 290 -19.17 35.80 -14.69
CA THR A 290 -18.44 34.68 -14.08
C THR A 290 -18.49 33.51 -15.07
N VAL A 291 -17.48 33.41 -15.95
CA VAL A 291 -17.37 32.32 -16.93
C VAL A 291 -16.70 31.12 -16.26
N LEU A 292 -17.20 30.68 -15.12
CA LEU A 292 -16.94 29.37 -14.58
C LEU A 292 -18.11 28.48 -14.98
N GLN A 293 -18.07 27.96 -16.20
CA GLN A 293 -18.87 26.79 -16.56
C GLN A 293 -18.17 25.59 -15.92
N GLU A 294 -18.54 25.29 -14.69
CA GLU A 294 -18.10 24.10 -14.00
C GLU A 294 -18.64 22.88 -14.78
N GLN A 295 -17.72 22.13 -15.41
CA GLN A 295 -18.10 20.94 -16.14
C GLN A 295 -18.09 19.74 -15.21
N LEU A 296 -19.11 18.89 -15.37
CA LEU A 296 -19.13 17.61 -14.71
C LEU A 296 -17.94 16.77 -15.15
N LEU A 297 -17.19 16.23 -14.22
CA LEU A 297 -16.01 15.41 -14.43
C LEU A 297 -16.34 13.93 -14.24
N ARG A 298 -15.81 13.08 -15.10
CA ARG A 298 -15.75 11.64 -14.89
C ARG A 298 -14.40 11.31 -14.31
N VAL A 299 -14.41 10.75 -13.12
CA VAL A 299 -13.21 10.42 -12.35
C VAL A 299 -13.10 8.91 -12.25
N THR A 300 -11.95 8.36 -12.67
CA THR A 300 -11.59 6.96 -12.43
C THR A 300 -10.42 6.94 -11.46
N MET A 301 -10.62 6.35 -10.30
CA MET A 301 -9.67 6.36 -9.19
C MET A 301 -9.31 4.91 -8.84
N GLN A 302 -8.00 4.62 -8.78
CA GLN A 302 -7.50 3.37 -8.22
C GLN A 302 -7.23 3.56 -6.74
N VAL A 303 -7.89 2.78 -5.92
CA VAL A 303 -7.79 2.81 -4.47
C VAL A 303 -7.34 1.44 -3.99
N GLU A 304 -6.31 1.40 -3.15
CA GLU A 304 -5.90 0.19 -2.44
C GLU A 304 -6.33 0.24 -0.99
N PHE A 305 -6.91 -0.85 -0.53
CA PHE A 305 -7.19 -1.04 0.87
C PHE A 305 -6.06 -1.84 1.54
N VAL A 306 -5.44 -1.25 2.55
CA VAL A 306 -4.29 -1.82 3.25
C VAL A 306 -4.73 -2.41 4.59
N LYS A 307 -4.52 -3.71 4.76
CA LYS A 307 -4.74 -4.45 6.01
C LYS A 307 -3.39 -4.84 6.59
N LEU A 308 -3.10 -4.39 7.79
CA LEU A 308 -1.89 -4.82 8.49
C LEU A 308 -2.00 -6.28 8.88
N VAL A 309 -0.95 -7.06 8.57
CA VAL A 309 -0.84 -8.44 9.04
C VAL A 309 -0.57 -8.40 10.55
N PRO A 310 -1.35 -9.11 11.39
CA PRO A 310 -1.06 -9.19 12.81
C PRO A 310 0.34 -9.81 13.00
N ASN A 311 1.20 -9.15 13.76
CA ASN A 311 2.50 -9.72 14.14
C ASN A 311 2.25 -11.06 14.84
N ARG A 312 2.87 -12.11 14.32
CA ARG A 312 2.98 -13.41 14.98
C ARG A 312 3.91 -13.31 16.17
#